data_d83cb67e4945235b0404f7a1ae410fe7
#
_entry.id   d83cb67e4945235b0404f7a1ae410fe7
#
_cell.length_a   1.000
_cell.length_b   1.000
_cell.length_c   1.000
_cell.angle_alpha   90.00
_cell.angle_beta   90.00
_cell.angle_gamma   90.00
#
_symmetry.space_group_name_H-M   'P 1'
#
loop_
_entity.id
_entity.type
_entity.pdbx_description
1 polymer ?
#
loop_
_entity_poly.entity_id
_entity_poly.type
_entity_poly.pdbx_seq_one_letter_code
_entity_poly.pdbx_strand_id
1 'polypeptide(L)'
;MPKVSSVFIETLKNHKVDRFFCVPGESYLPVMNELVSNPIIDVVTCRHEGGAGFMAVADAKCTGEPGIAYVSRGPGATNISIAVHSAHQGGIPMIVFVGQVSRKNLGKMHLQEMDFTKTFADMTKLVEEIKDPENLPKIISNAFKVAKEGIPGPVVISIPTDILEAEISNKSEYPINLIYPEPNNQEIERTLDYIKKAQKPILVVGGELQFSKKSKVLIKEIAKKFSLP
;
A
#
# COMPACT_ATOMS: atom_id res chain seq x y z
N MET A 1 11.14 -26.29 -6.04
CA MET A 1 10.19 -25.17 -6.24
C MET A 1 10.81 -23.91 -5.66
N PRO A 2 10.47 -22.70 -6.13
CA PRO A 2 10.97 -21.48 -5.53
C PRO A 2 10.43 -21.32 -4.10
N LYS A 3 11.19 -20.61 -3.26
CA LYS A 3 10.70 -20.21 -1.94
C LYS A 3 9.72 -19.05 -2.05
N VAL A 4 8.79 -18.97 -1.11
CA VAL A 4 7.84 -17.86 -1.01
C VAL A 4 8.55 -16.51 -0.92
N SER A 5 9.67 -16.42 -0.18
CA SER A 5 10.48 -15.19 -0.09
C SER A 5 10.96 -14.70 -1.45
N SER A 6 11.42 -15.61 -2.32
CA SER A 6 11.85 -15.24 -3.69
C SER A 6 10.68 -14.78 -4.55
N VAL A 7 9.54 -15.47 -4.47
CA VAL A 7 8.32 -15.10 -5.22
C VAL A 7 7.71 -13.79 -4.68
N PHE A 8 7.83 -13.53 -3.38
CA PHE A 8 7.47 -12.25 -2.77
C PHE A 8 8.24 -11.08 -3.41
N ILE A 9 9.59 -11.18 -3.47
CA ILE A 9 10.43 -10.16 -4.08
C ILE A 9 10.11 -9.99 -5.57
N GLU A 10 9.94 -11.09 -6.30
CA GLU A 10 9.60 -11.04 -7.72
C GLU A 10 8.21 -10.38 -7.96
N THR A 11 7.24 -10.64 -7.09
CA THR A 11 5.92 -9.98 -7.15
C THR A 11 6.06 -8.48 -6.91
N LEU A 12 6.85 -8.04 -5.92
CA LEU A 12 7.10 -6.62 -5.70
C LEU A 12 7.77 -5.95 -6.92
N LYS A 13 8.73 -6.62 -7.55
CA LYS A 13 9.38 -6.14 -8.78
C LYS A 13 8.38 -5.98 -9.93
N ASN A 14 7.48 -6.94 -10.13
CA ASN A 14 6.42 -6.86 -11.14
C ASN A 14 5.52 -5.66 -10.91
N HIS A 15 5.31 -5.27 -9.65
CA HIS A 15 4.60 -4.06 -9.26
C HIS A 15 5.47 -2.78 -9.29
N LYS A 16 6.71 -2.87 -9.82
CA LYS A 16 7.66 -1.75 -9.97
C LYS A 16 8.06 -1.10 -8.62
N VAL A 17 8.06 -1.89 -7.56
CA VAL A 17 8.61 -1.44 -6.28
C VAL A 17 10.11 -1.30 -6.42
N ASP A 18 10.63 -0.11 -6.24
CA ASP A 18 12.06 0.21 -6.29
C ASP A 18 12.69 0.39 -4.92
N ARG A 19 11.87 0.57 -3.88
CA ARG A 19 12.33 0.68 -2.48
C ARG A 19 11.28 0.20 -1.49
N PHE A 20 11.75 -0.19 -0.31
CA PHE A 20 10.88 -0.32 0.85
C PHE A 20 11.59 0.10 2.15
N PHE A 21 10.78 0.54 3.11
CA PHE A 21 11.24 1.07 4.39
C PHE A 21 11.04 0.03 5.49
N CYS A 22 12.04 -0.20 6.32
CA CYS A 22 11.93 -1.22 7.35
C CYS A 22 12.72 -0.91 8.62
N VAL A 23 12.33 -1.55 9.71
CA VAL A 23 13.23 -1.84 10.84
C VAL A 23 13.51 -3.33 10.77
N PRO A 24 14.75 -3.76 10.48
CA PRO A 24 15.09 -5.17 10.32
C PRO A 24 14.64 -6.01 11.51
N GLY A 25 14.03 -7.17 11.23
CA GLY A 25 13.53 -8.07 12.27
C GLY A 25 13.57 -9.53 11.85
N GLU A 26 13.63 -10.43 12.84
CA GLU A 26 13.77 -11.87 12.61
C GLU A 26 12.60 -12.51 11.87
N SER A 27 11.39 -11.92 11.99
CA SER A 27 10.18 -12.50 11.42
C SER A 27 10.13 -12.47 9.88
N TYR A 28 11.07 -11.80 9.23
CA TYR A 28 11.16 -11.75 7.77
C TYR A 28 12.60 -11.81 7.24
N LEU A 29 13.50 -12.48 7.98
CA LEU A 29 14.87 -12.75 7.52
C LEU A 29 14.93 -13.41 6.14
N PRO A 30 14.04 -14.34 5.75
CA PRO A 30 14.06 -14.90 4.41
C PRO A 30 13.92 -13.84 3.31
N VAL A 31 13.09 -12.81 3.53
CA VAL A 31 12.92 -11.66 2.60
C VAL A 31 14.19 -10.82 2.56
N MET A 32 14.80 -10.55 3.71
CA MET A 32 16.06 -9.77 3.78
C MET A 32 17.20 -10.48 3.04
N ASN A 33 17.30 -11.80 3.15
CA ASN A 33 18.30 -12.60 2.43
C ASN A 33 18.10 -12.53 0.91
N GLU A 34 16.86 -12.57 0.43
CA GLU A 34 16.55 -12.41 -1.00
C GLU A 34 16.95 -11.03 -1.51
N LEU A 35 16.73 -9.98 -0.71
CA LEU A 35 17.08 -8.61 -1.09
C LEU A 35 18.59 -8.39 -1.18
N VAL A 36 19.37 -9.05 -0.33
CA VAL A 36 20.84 -9.04 -0.44
C VAL A 36 21.29 -9.66 -1.77
N SER A 37 20.63 -10.72 -2.20
CA SER A 37 20.92 -11.42 -3.46
C SER A 37 20.37 -10.70 -4.70
N ASN A 38 19.38 -9.85 -4.52
CA ASN A 38 18.67 -9.11 -5.57
C ASN A 38 18.60 -7.61 -5.25
N PRO A 39 19.67 -6.82 -5.43
CA PRO A 39 19.75 -5.42 -5.00
C PRO A 39 18.93 -4.45 -5.89
N ILE A 40 17.89 -4.94 -6.54
CA ILE A 40 17.00 -4.13 -7.40
C ILE A 40 16.05 -3.26 -6.57
N ILE A 41 15.71 -3.72 -5.37
CA ILE A 41 14.86 -2.98 -4.43
C ILE A 41 15.76 -2.35 -3.36
N ASP A 42 15.74 -1.03 -3.28
CA ASP A 42 16.48 -0.28 -2.25
C ASP A 42 15.83 -0.50 -0.87
N VAL A 43 16.63 -0.98 0.09
CA VAL A 43 16.18 -1.25 1.47
C VAL A 43 16.59 -0.10 2.38
N VAL A 44 15.62 0.76 2.71
CA VAL A 44 15.85 1.88 3.61
C VAL A 44 15.63 1.44 5.05
N THR A 45 16.74 1.16 5.74
CA THR A 45 16.72 0.78 7.16
C THR A 45 16.46 1.99 8.06
N CYS A 46 15.44 1.91 8.89
CA CYS A 46 15.05 2.94 9.84
C CYS A 46 15.36 2.52 11.28
N ARG A 47 15.37 3.47 12.20
CA ARG A 47 15.60 3.22 13.64
C ARG A 47 14.30 3.05 14.43
N HIS A 48 13.16 3.34 13.81
CA HIS A 48 11.83 3.23 14.43
C HIS A 48 10.78 3.01 13.32
N GLU A 49 9.84 2.13 13.56
CA GLU A 49 8.86 1.72 12.55
C GLU A 49 7.88 2.85 12.18
N GLY A 50 7.55 3.73 13.12
CA GLY A 50 6.80 4.95 12.81
C GLY A 50 7.54 5.83 11.79
N GLY A 51 8.87 5.93 11.90
CA GLY A 51 9.71 6.62 10.91
C GLY A 51 9.69 5.93 9.55
N ALA A 52 9.82 4.59 9.52
CA ALA A 52 9.69 3.79 8.30
C ALA A 52 8.32 4.00 7.63
N GLY A 53 7.26 3.98 8.43
CA GLY A 53 5.90 4.20 7.94
C GLY A 53 5.70 5.61 7.36
N PHE A 54 6.18 6.66 8.03
CA PHE A 54 6.10 8.03 7.48
C PHE A 54 6.96 8.24 6.24
N MET A 55 8.10 7.57 6.13
CA MET A 55 8.88 7.56 4.88
C MET A 55 8.10 6.90 3.75
N ALA A 56 7.43 5.76 3.98
CA ALA A 56 6.56 5.13 3.01
C ALA A 56 5.38 6.04 2.60
N VAL A 57 4.76 6.74 3.56
CA VAL A 57 3.72 7.75 3.28
C VAL A 57 4.25 8.88 2.41
N ALA A 58 5.44 9.39 2.71
CA ALA A 58 6.07 10.47 1.93
C ALA A 58 6.42 9.98 0.51
N ASP A 59 6.96 8.79 0.38
CA ASP A 59 7.28 8.17 -0.90
C ASP A 59 6.03 8.03 -1.78
N ALA A 60 4.93 7.53 -1.22
CA ALA A 60 3.65 7.44 -1.92
C ALA A 60 3.14 8.80 -2.40
N LYS A 61 3.28 9.85 -1.59
CA LYS A 61 2.92 11.22 -1.99
C LYS A 61 3.77 11.75 -3.15
N CYS A 62 5.04 11.38 -3.20
CA CYS A 62 5.95 11.82 -4.25
C CYS A 62 5.77 11.04 -5.56
N THR A 63 5.55 9.74 -5.46
CA THR A 63 5.50 8.83 -6.62
C THR A 63 4.09 8.65 -7.19
N GLY A 64 3.06 8.68 -6.34
CA GLY A 64 1.69 8.30 -6.67
C GLY A 64 1.47 6.78 -6.63
N GLU A 65 2.48 6.00 -6.26
CA GLU A 65 2.41 4.56 -6.09
C GLU A 65 2.35 4.20 -4.59
N PRO A 66 1.87 3.00 -4.21
CA PRO A 66 1.84 2.60 -2.81
C PRO A 66 3.23 2.61 -2.17
N GLY A 67 3.37 3.35 -1.07
CA GLY A 67 4.59 3.30 -0.28
C GLY A 67 4.67 1.97 0.50
N ILE A 68 5.82 1.32 0.49
CA ILE A 68 6.00 -0.02 1.04
C ILE A 68 6.78 0.03 2.35
N ALA A 69 6.25 -0.60 3.38
CA ALA A 69 6.97 -0.80 4.64
C ALA A 69 6.90 -2.25 5.11
N TYR A 70 7.97 -2.71 5.80
CA TYR A 70 7.99 -4.03 6.44
C TYR A 70 8.42 -3.90 7.90
N VAL A 71 7.65 -4.49 8.81
CA VAL A 71 7.88 -4.43 10.25
C VAL A 71 7.72 -5.80 10.91
N SER A 72 8.28 -5.95 12.11
CA SER A 72 8.31 -7.23 12.80
C SER A 72 7.31 -7.31 13.94
N ARG A 73 6.37 -8.25 13.84
CA ARG A 73 5.43 -8.68 14.88
C ARG A 73 4.68 -7.54 15.59
N GLY A 74 4.18 -7.81 16.80
CA GLY A 74 3.38 -6.86 17.60
C GLY A 74 4.05 -5.52 17.86
N PRO A 75 5.27 -5.45 18.38
CA PRO A 75 5.94 -4.17 18.62
C PRO A 75 6.11 -3.33 17.36
N GLY A 76 6.55 -3.95 16.25
CA GLY A 76 6.70 -3.25 14.98
C GLY A 76 5.36 -2.77 14.42
N ALA A 77 4.33 -3.60 14.52
CA ALA A 77 2.96 -3.24 14.11
C ALA A 77 2.40 -2.08 14.92
N THR A 78 2.59 -2.09 16.24
CA THR A 78 2.13 -1.01 17.13
C THR A 78 2.85 0.30 16.83
N ASN A 79 4.15 0.26 16.61
CA ASN A 79 4.95 1.46 16.31
C ASN A 79 4.60 2.07 14.94
N ILE A 80 4.30 1.25 13.91
CA ILE A 80 3.96 1.76 12.58
C ILE A 80 2.51 2.24 12.48
N SER A 81 1.63 1.88 13.42
CA SER A 81 0.20 2.18 13.38
C SER A 81 -0.11 3.66 13.22
N ILE A 82 0.70 4.55 13.77
CA ILE A 82 0.56 6.00 13.62
C ILE A 82 0.66 6.44 12.14
N ALA A 83 1.57 5.85 11.38
CA ALA A 83 1.71 6.14 9.95
C ALA A 83 0.58 5.52 9.13
N VAL A 84 0.15 4.30 9.48
CA VAL A 84 -1.01 3.64 8.87
C VAL A 84 -2.27 4.49 9.05
N HIS A 85 -2.54 4.96 10.26
CA HIS A 85 -3.66 5.86 10.53
C HIS A 85 -3.55 7.17 9.75
N SER A 86 -2.36 7.77 9.68
CA SER A 86 -2.13 8.98 8.87
C SER A 86 -2.37 8.75 7.38
N ALA A 87 -1.96 7.59 6.84
CA ALA A 87 -2.22 7.21 5.46
C ALA A 87 -3.73 7.03 5.20
N HIS A 88 -4.45 6.42 6.14
CA HIS A 88 -5.90 6.25 6.07
C HIS A 88 -6.63 7.59 6.00
N GLN A 89 -6.35 8.49 6.95
CA GLN A 89 -6.97 9.81 7.01
C GLN A 89 -6.58 10.71 5.82
N GLY A 90 -5.37 10.52 5.29
CA GLY A 90 -4.85 11.30 4.16
C GLY A 90 -5.21 10.78 2.78
N GLY A 91 -5.92 9.64 2.68
CA GLY A 91 -6.18 9.01 1.37
C GLY A 91 -4.88 8.65 0.64
N ILE A 92 -3.89 8.07 1.33
CA ILE A 92 -2.55 7.81 0.79
C ILE A 92 -2.35 6.31 0.62
N PRO A 93 -2.02 5.83 -0.59
CA PRO A 93 -1.82 4.41 -0.82
C PRO A 93 -0.55 3.93 -0.10
N MET A 94 -0.69 2.89 0.71
CA MET A 94 0.41 2.31 1.49
C MET A 94 0.19 0.81 1.64
N ILE A 95 1.26 0.02 1.60
CA ILE A 95 1.21 -1.39 1.94
C ILE A 95 2.22 -1.67 3.05
N VAL A 96 1.72 -2.18 4.16
CA VAL A 96 2.55 -2.60 5.28
C VAL A 96 2.54 -4.12 5.36
N PHE A 97 3.70 -4.72 5.22
CA PHE A 97 3.91 -6.12 5.55
C PHE A 97 4.30 -6.23 7.02
N VAL A 98 3.64 -7.12 7.74
CA VAL A 98 3.94 -7.40 9.15
C VAL A 98 4.35 -8.85 9.28
N GLY A 99 5.58 -9.09 9.71
CA GLY A 99 6.01 -10.45 10.03
C GLY A 99 5.29 -10.96 11.26
N GLN A 100 4.79 -12.20 11.19
CA GLN A 100 4.03 -12.86 12.27
C GLN A 100 4.79 -14.07 12.82
N VAL A 101 4.40 -14.56 13.98
CA VAL A 101 4.86 -15.85 14.50
C VAL A 101 4.45 -16.97 13.54
N SER A 102 5.15 -18.10 13.56
CA SER A 102 4.79 -19.22 12.67
C SER A 102 3.37 -19.73 12.99
N ARG A 103 2.66 -20.21 11.96
CA ARG A 103 1.26 -20.69 12.05
C ARG A 103 1.01 -21.68 13.19
N LYS A 104 1.96 -22.58 13.47
CA LYS A 104 1.88 -23.54 14.58
C LYS A 104 1.83 -22.88 15.97
N ASN A 105 2.25 -21.63 16.09
CA ASN A 105 2.32 -20.88 17.33
C ASN A 105 1.17 -19.87 17.49
N LEU A 106 0.37 -19.64 16.46
CA LEU A 106 -0.77 -18.75 16.51
C LEU A 106 -1.82 -19.21 17.54
N GLY A 107 -2.38 -18.26 18.28
CA GLY A 107 -3.38 -18.49 19.32
C GLY A 107 -2.80 -19.05 20.64
N LYS A 108 -1.48 -19.06 20.81
CA LYS A 108 -0.80 -19.61 22.00
C LYS A 108 -0.12 -18.55 22.86
N MET A 109 -0.41 -17.27 22.63
CA MET A 109 0.26 -16.15 23.31
C MET A 109 1.78 -16.21 23.17
N HIS A 110 2.24 -16.57 21.96
CA HIS A 110 3.67 -16.60 21.66
C HIS A 110 4.28 -15.20 21.73
N LEU A 111 5.58 -15.11 22.00
CA LEU A 111 6.28 -13.83 22.14
C LEU A 111 6.00 -12.90 20.94
N GLN A 112 5.47 -11.71 21.22
CA GLN A 112 5.11 -10.67 20.25
C GLN A 112 3.98 -11.04 19.27
N GLU A 113 3.27 -12.14 19.50
CA GLU A 113 2.06 -12.47 18.75
C GLU A 113 1.00 -11.38 18.93
N MET A 114 0.30 -11.05 17.84
CA MET A 114 -0.82 -10.14 17.86
C MET A 114 -1.82 -10.50 16.76
N ASP A 115 -3.09 -10.30 17.00
CA ASP A 115 -4.13 -10.40 15.98
C ASP A 115 -4.17 -9.08 15.17
N PHE A 116 -3.40 -9.05 14.09
CA PHE A 116 -3.30 -7.85 13.26
C PHE A 116 -4.61 -7.53 12.52
N THR A 117 -5.44 -8.55 12.29
CA THR A 117 -6.73 -8.34 11.61
C THR A 117 -7.66 -7.51 12.47
N LYS A 118 -7.62 -7.69 13.80
CA LYS A 118 -8.35 -6.83 14.74
C LYS A 118 -7.68 -5.47 14.95
N THR A 119 -6.34 -5.49 15.07
CA THR A 119 -5.58 -4.27 15.40
C THR A 119 -5.71 -3.20 14.33
N PHE A 120 -5.71 -3.58 13.05
CA PHE A 120 -5.72 -2.63 11.94
C PHE A 120 -7.08 -2.47 11.25
N ALA A 121 -8.13 -3.17 11.70
CA ALA A 121 -9.43 -3.21 11.02
C ALA A 121 -10.02 -1.82 10.71
N ASP A 122 -9.93 -0.89 11.66
CA ASP A 122 -10.55 0.44 11.57
C ASP A 122 -9.67 1.49 10.86
N MET A 123 -8.40 1.18 10.64
CA MET A 123 -7.45 2.14 10.06
C MET A 123 -6.86 1.69 8.72
N THR A 124 -7.46 0.69 8.07
CA THR A 124 -7.00 0.17 6.78
C THR A 124 -8.16 -0.11 5.83
N LYS A 125 -7.87 -0.13 4.54
CA LYS A 125 -8.84 -0.59 3.53
C LYS A 125 -8.96 -2.11 3.49
N LEU A 126 -7.87 -2.79 3.83
CA LEU A 126 -7.79 -4.24 3.91
C LEU A 126 -6.72 -4.61 4.94
N VAL A 127 -7.02 -5.56 5.78
CA VAL A 127 -6.03 -6.27 6.57
C VAL A 127 -6.23 -7.77 6.39
N GLU A 128 -5.16 -8.48 6.04
CA GLU A 128 -5.22 -9.92 5.77
C GLU A 128 -4.01 -10.64 6.33
N GLU A 129 -4.22 -11.84 6.89
CA GLU A 129 -3.15 -12.73 7.29
C GLU A 129 -3.04 -13.90 6.31
N ILE A 130 -1.84 -14.12 5.79
CA ILE A 130 -1.58 -15.20 4.82
C ILE A 130 -1.60 -16.54 5.55
N LYS A 131 -2.53 -17.41 5.15
CA LYS A 131 -2.70 -18.75 5.73
C LYS A 131 -2.10 -19.84 4.85
N ASP A 132 -2.11 -19.63 3.55
CA ASP A 132 -1.62 -20.57 2.55
C ASP A 132 -0.51 -19.90 1.72
N PRO A 133 0.70 -20.49 1.67
CA PRO A 133 1.81 -19.97 0.87
C PRO A 133 1.46 -19.73 -0.60
N GLU A 134 0.67 -20.62 -1.20
CA GLU A 134 0.27 -20.55 -2.62
C GLU A 134 -0.53 -19.29 -2.96
N ASN A 135 -1.21 -18.70 -1.98
CA ASN A 135 -2.02 -17.49 -2.18
C ASN A 135 -1.23 -16.17 -2.04
N LEU A 136 0.01 -16.20 -1.54
CA LEU A 136 0.79 -14.98 -1.26
C LEU A 136 0.89 -14.06 -2.48
N PRO A 137 1.26 -14.51 -3.69
CA PRO A 137 1.41 -13.59 -4.83
C PRO A 137 0.11 -12.88 -5.18
N LYS A 138 -1.00 -13.62 -5.18
CA LYS A 138 -2.34 -13.09 -5.46
C LYS A 138 -2.80 -12.08 -4.40
N ILE A 139 -2.56 -12.38 -3.13
CA ILE A 139 -2.89 -11.47 -2.01
C ILE A 139 -2.11 -10.17 -2.14
N ILE A 140 -0.81 -10.23 -2.48
CA ILE A 140 0.01 -9.04 -2.70
C ILE A 140 -0.53 -8.22 -3.88
N SER A 141 -0.82 -8.83 -5.02
CA SER A 141 -1.36 -8.10 -6.18
C SER A 141 -2.72 -7.47 -5.87
N ASN A 142 -3.57 -8.15 -5.09
CA ASN A 142 -4.81 -7.57 -4.59
C ASN A 142 -4.56 -6.40 -3.63
N ALA A 143 -3.53 -6.48 -2.77
CA ALA A 143 -3.16 -5.39 -1.87
C ALA A 143 -2.80 -4.10 -2.64
N PHE A 144 -2.02 -4.22 -3.73
CA PHE A 144 -1.71 -3.08 -4.61
C PHE A 144 -2.96 -2.49 -5.26
N LYS A 145 -3.87 -3.34 -5.74
CA LYS A 145 -5.16 -2.90 -6.29
C LYS A 145 -5.96 -2.14 -5.24
N VAL A 146 -6.21 -2.76 -4.09
CA VAL A 146 -7.06 -2.18 -3.02
C VAL A 146 -6.47 -0.89 -2.48
N ALA A 147 -5.15 -0.79 -2.33
CA ALA A 147 -4.50 0.43 -1.86
C ALA A 147 -4.77 1.64 -2.76
N LYS A 148 -4.96 1.43 -4.06
CA LYS A 148 -5.16 2.49 -5.08
C LYS A 148 -6.61 2.67 -5.52
N GLU A 149 -7.47 1.68 -5.38
CA GLU A 149 -8.85 1.68 -5.88
C GLU A 149 -9.75 2.62 -5.06
N GLY A 150 -10.60 3.43 -5.73
CA GLY A 150 -11.47 4.40 -5.07
C GLY A 150 -10.65 5.46 -4.33
N ILE A 151 -11.01 5.77 -3.08
CA ILE A 151 -10.17 6.60 -2.21
C ILE A 151 -8.93 5.77 -1.83
N PRO A 152 -7.71 6.20 -2.20
CA PRO A 152 -6.50 5.47 -1.84
C PRO A 152 -6.34 5.33 -0.32
N GLY A 153 -5.61 4.33 0.11
CA GLY A 153 -5.41 4.13 1.55
C GLY A 153 -4.54 2.92 1.88
N PRO A 154 -4.25 2.71 3.16
CA PRO A 154 -3.35 1.66 3.61
C PRO A 154 -3.98 0.26 3.55
N VAL A 155 -3.11 -0.70 3.26
CA VAL A 155 -3.37 -2.15 3.35
C VAL A 155 -2.31 -2.76 4.26
N VAL A 156 -2.70 -3.68 5.12
CA VAL A 156 -1.79 -4.42 6.00
C VAL A 156 -1.86 -5.92 5.68
N ILE A 157 -0.72 -6.53 5.43
CA ILE A 157 -0.60 -7.97 5.16
C ILE A 157 0.28 -8.61 6.21
N SER A 158 -0.29 -9.51 7.01
CA SER A 158 0.41 -10.31 8.01
C SER A 158 0.97 -11.57 7.36
N ILE A 159 2.27 -11.83 7.57
CA ILE A 159 2.95 -12.97 6.96
C ILE A 159 3.62 -13.80 8.06
N PRO A 160 3.09 -14.99 8.40
CA PRO A 160 3.75 -15.93 9.29
C PRO A 160 5.14 -16.34 8.78
N THR A 161 6.12 -16.45 9.69
CA THR A 161 7.53 -16.71 9.31
C THR A 161 7.68 -18.01 8.51
N ASP A 162 6.96 -19.07 8.88
CA ASP A 162 6.99 -20.35 8.18
C ASP A 162 6.41 -20.32 6.77
N ILE A 163 5.56 -19.34 6.45
CA ILE A 163 5.09 -19.07 5.08
C ILE A 163 6.25 -18.63 4.19
N LEU A 164 7.09 -17.70 4.66
CA LEU A 164 8.22 -17.18 3.87
C LEU A 164 9.27 -18.24 3.51
N GLU A 165 9.40 -19.26 4.33
CA GLU A 165 10.35 -20.36 4.14
C GLU A 165 9.79 -21.50 3.28
N ALA A 166 8.47 -21.54 3.07
CA ALA A 166 7.81 -22.60 2.31
C ALA A 166 8.20 -22.54 0.84
N GLU A 167 8.14 -23.68 0.16
CA GLU A 167 8.20 -23.77 -1.29
C GLU A 167 6.80 -23.68 -1.86
N ILE A 168 6.67 -23.04 -3.06
CA ILE A 168 5.40 -22.88 -3.74
C ILE A 168 5.50 -23.23 -5.22
N SER A 169 4.37 -23.64 -5.81
CA SER A 169 4.22 -23.89 -7.23
C SER A 169 3.82 -22.64 -8.01
N ASN A 170 3.10 -21.72 -7.38
CA ASN A 170 2.65 -20.48 -7.98
C ASN A 170 3.82 -19.55 -8.30
N LYS A 171 3.69 -18.85 -9.41
CA LYS A 171 4.63 -17.81 -9.84
C LYS A 171 4.23 -16.46 -9.27
N SER A 172 5.15 -15.50 -9.38
CA SER A 172 4.87 -14.11 -9.08
C SER A 172 3.69 -13.57 -9.91
N GLU A 173 2.89 -12.71 -9.31
CA GLU A 173 1.75 -12.07 -9.95
C GLU A 173 2.12 -10.70 -10.53
N TYR A 174 1.31 -10.23 -11.47
CA TYR A 174 1.43 -8.93 -12.12
C TYR A 174 0.36 -7.97 -11.63
N PRO A 175 0.55 -6.65 -11.84
CA PRO A 175 -0.43 -5.65 -11.47
C PRO A 175 -1.81 -5.91 -12.07
N ILE A 176 -2.84 -5.80 -11.24
CA ILE A 176 -4.23 -5.84 -11.66
C ILE A 176 -4.61 -4.46 -12.19
N ASN A 177 -5.12 -4.39 -13.41
CA ASN A 177 -5.54 -3.11 -13.99
C ASN A 177 -6.70 -2.49 -13.20
N LEU A 178 -6.54 -1.22 -12.83
CA LEU A 178 -7.60 -0.45 -12.21
C LEU A 178 -8.52 0.10 -13.32
N ILE A 179 -9.81 -0.10 -13.13
CA ILE A 179 -10.85 0.48 -13.98
C ILE A 179 -11.43 1.68 -13.22
N TYR A 180 -11.25 2.87 -13.76
CA TYR A 180 -11.86 4.08 -13.23
C TYR A 180 -13.16 4.37 -13.99
N PRO A 181 -14.26 4.68 -13.28
CA PRO A 181 -15.50 5.09 -13.96
C PRO A 181 -15.28 6.40 -14.74
N GLU A 182 -15.72 6.41 -15.97
CA GLU A 182 -15.72 7.62 -16.79
C GLU A 182 -17.10 8.30 -16.71
N PRO A 183 -17.18 9.64 -16.56
CA PRO A 183 -18.44 10.35 -16.55
C PRO A 183 -19.10 10.25 -17.94
N ASN A 184 -20.42 10.09 -17.98
CA ASN A 184 -21.17 10.13 -19.23
C ASN A 184 -21.35 11.57 -19.72
N ASN A 185 -21.74 11.73 -20.99
CA ASN A 185 -21.92 13.06 -21.60
C ASN A 185 -22.95 13.92 -20.87
N GLN A 186 -24.03 13.34 -20.34
CA GLN A 186 -25.06 14.09 -19.61
C GLN A 186 -24.52 14.67 -18.31
N GLU A 187 -23.69 13.90 -17.59
CA GLU A 187 -23.03 14.38 -16.37
C GLU A 187 -22.06 15.53 -16.67
N ILE A 188 -21.32 15.43 -17.77
CA ILE A 188 -20.42 16.49 -18.22
C ILE A 188 -21.19 17.76 -18.58
N GLU A 189 -22.26 17.65 -19.41
CA GLU A 189 -23.10 18.79 -19.81
C GLU A 189 -23.77 19.45 -18.61
N ARG A 190 -24.31 18.65 -17.68
CA ARG A 190 -24.90 19.16 -16.44
C ARG A 190 -23.88 19.93 -15.58
N THR A 191 -22.67 19.43 -15.46
CA THR A 191 -21.59 20.10 -14.72
C THR A 191 -21.22 21.43 -15.37
N LEU A 192 -21.07 21.44 -16.69
CA LEU A 192 -20.79 22.67 -17.45
C LEU A 192 -21.91 23.72 -17.32
N ASP A 193 -23.15 23.26 -17.30
CA ASP A 193 -24.32 24.16 -17.12
C ASP A 193 -24.33 24.81 -15.73
N TYR A 194 -24.01 24.03 -14.68
CA TYR A 194 -23.86 24.59 -13.34
C TYR A 194 -22.76 25.63 -13.25
N ILE A 195 -21.58 25.37 -13.83
CA ILE A 195 -20.45 26.32 -13.84
C ILE A 195 -20.84 27.61 -14.57
N LYS A 196 -21.51 27.50 -15.73
CA LYS A 196 -21.93 28.66 -16.54
C LYS A 196 -23.00 29.53 -15.88
N LYS A 197 -23.92 28.93 -15.12
CA LYS A 197 -25.00 29.63 -14.43
C LYS A 197 -24.60 30.20 -13.07
N ALA A 198 -23.51 29.74 -12.49
CA ALA A 198 -23.06 30.18 -11.18
C ALA A 198 -22.58 31.63 -11.21
N GLN A 199 -23.04 32.44 -10.25
CA GLN A 199 -22.63 33.85 -10.13
C GLN A 199 -21.29 34.00 -9.39
N LYS A 200 -21.01 33.12 -8.44
CA LYS A 200 -19.77 33.13 -7.64
C LYS A 200 -19.27 31.69 -7.48
N PRO A 201 -18.84 31.03 -8.56
CA PRO A 201 -18.34 29.66 -8.47
C PRO A 201 -17.00 29.63 -7.74
N ILE A 202 -16.77 28.57 -7.00
CA ILE A 202 -15.50 28.27 -6.33
C ILE A 202 -15.06 26.85 -6.71
N LEU A 203 -13.77 26.66 -6.97
CA LEU A 203 -13.20 25.35 -7.27
C LEU A 203 -12.40 24.83 -6.09
N VAL A 204 -12.93 23.82 -5.39
CA VAL A 204 -12.22 23.16 -4.30
C VAL A 204 -11.56 21.88 -4.84
N VAL A 205 -10.24 21.82 -4.70
CA VAL A 205 -9.41 20.72 -5.20
C VAL A 205 -8.88 19.89 -4.06
N GLY A 206 -9.27 18.60 -4.01
CA GLY A 206 -8.83 17.66 -2.99
C GLY A 206 -7.40 17.15 -3.23
N GLY A 207 -6.82 16.55 -2.16
CA GLY A 207 -5.45 16.04 -2.16
C GLY A 207 -5.17 14.93 -3.19
N GLU A 208 -6.18 14.19 -3.62
CA GLU A 208 -6.01 13.09 -4.59
C GLU A 208 -5.49 13.55 -5.96
N LEU A 209 -5.77 14.79 -6.37
CA LEU A 209 -5.23 15.35 -7.60
C LEU A 209 -3.70 15.45 -7.62
N GLN A 210 -3.04 15.40 -6.45
CA GLN A 210 -1.58 15.41 -6.38
C GLN A 210 -0.94 14.19 -7.06
N PHE A 211 -1.64 13.06 -7.13
CA PHE A 211 -1.13 11.83 -7.71
C PHE A 211 -1.20 11.77 -9.24
N SER A 212 -1.88 12.73 -9.89
CA SER A 212 -2.00 12.77 -11.34
C SER A 212 -1.43 14.07 -11.95
N LYS A 213 -0.29 13.95 -12.63
CA LYS A 213 0.29 15.09 -13.37
C LYS A 213 -0.68 15.65 -14.41
N LYS A 214 -1.41 14.79 -15.14
CA LYS A 214 -2.40 15.17 -16.14
C LYS A 214 -3.55 15.96 -15.52
N SER A 215 -4.10 15.49 -14.39
CA SER A 215 -5.19 16.15 -13.69
C SER A 215 -4.78 17.53 -13.15
N LYS A 216 -3.54 17.70 -12.69
CA LYS A 216 -3.01 19.01 -12.26
C LYS A 216 -2.98 20.04 -13.38
N VAL A 217 -2.66 19.63 -14.59
CA VAL A 217 -2.68 20.52 -15.78
C VAL A 217 -4.11 20.87 -16.15
N LEU A 218 -4.97 19.86 -16.28
CA LEU A 218 -6.37 20.05 -16.69
C LEU A 218 -7.15 20.94 -15.71
N ILE A 219 -6.94 20.78 -14.39
CA ILE A 219 -7.65 21.61 -13.40
C ILE A 219 -7.25 23.09 -13.51
N LYS A 220 -5.96 23.37 -13.78
CA LYS A 220 -5.49 24.74 -14.02
C LYS A 220 -6.10 25.35 -15.28
N GLU A 221 -6.25 24.56 -16.34
CA GLU A 221 -6.90 24.98 -17.57
C GLU A 221 -8.38 25.28 -17.35
N ILE A 222 -9.09 24.42 -16.61
CA ILE A 222 -10.50 24.62 -16.24
C ILE A 222 -10.64 25.89 -15.40
N ALA A 223 -9.83 26.06 -14.36
CA ALA A 223 -9.86 27.24 -13.51
C ALA A 223 -9.65 28.52 -14.33
N LYS A 224 -8.67 28.54 -15.24
CA LYS A 224 -8.40 29.65 -16.13
C LYS A 224 -9.56 29.91 -17.12
N LYS A 225 -10.08 28.86 -17.76
CA LYS A 225 -11.15 28.95 -18.79
C LYS A 225 -12.44 29.51 -18.22
N PHE A 226 -12.79 29.18 -17.00
CA PHE A 226 -14.03 29.61 -16.34
C PHE A 226 -13.81 30.70 -15.28
N SER A 227 -12.59 31.27 -15.20
CA SER A 227 -12.23 32.30 -14.20
C SER A 227 -12.58 31.87 -12.75
N LEU A 228 -12.29 30.62 -12.40
CA LEU A 228 -12.57 30.06 -11.08
C LEU A 228 -11.41 30.38 -10.13
N PRO A 229 -11.68 30.90 -8.92
CA PRO A 229 -10.69 31.02 -7.85
C PRO A 229 -10.39 29.66 -7.23
#